data_7f8a24e708325e0084c0807c364fb078
#
_entry.id   7f8a24e708325e0084c0807c364fb078
#
_cell.length_a   1.000
_cell.length_b   1.000
_cell.length_c   1.000
_cell.angle_alpha   90.00
_cell.angle_beta   90.00
_cell.angle_gamma   90.00
#
_symmetry.space_group_name_H-M   'P 1'
#
loop_
_entity.id
_entity.type
_entity.pdbx_description
1 polymer ?
#
loop_
_entity_poly.entity_id
_entity_poly.type
_entity_poly.pdbx_seq_one_letter_code
_entity_poly.pdbx_strand_id
1 'polypeptide(L)'
;MTAAPFDTYVASHDGHSLRIAARMLARLGLPEDGAQRLGATPPAINPARPVLLVAAVRYGNHLPEARAFLDAYAALPSPPPLALASVNLTARKPERQTAEESAYLKKSIKAHGLQPVAARAFGGKLDYPKYGFFDRQIIRLIMWITGGPTDGTSVVEYTDWDDVDRFADSLPAAFGVDQPAAAG
;
A
#
# COMPACT_ATOMS: atom_id res chain seq x y z
N MET A 1 22.65 -10.04 9.26
CA MET A 1 21.42 -9.55 8.61
C MET A 1 21.61 -8.06 8.38
N THR A 2 21.57 -7.63 7.13
CA THR A 2 21.72 -6.22 6.77
C THR A 2 20.45 -5.49 7.18
N ALA A 3 20.56 -4.36 7.91
CA ALA A 3 19.40 -3.54 8.26
C ALA A 3 18.76 -2.99 6.95
N ALA A 4 17.43 -2.97 6.89
CA ALA A 4 16.74 -2.41 5.74
C ALA A 4 17.16 -0.94 5.54
N PRO A 5 17.42 -0.48 4.30
CA PRO A 5 17.88 0.89 4.05
C PRO A 5 16.74 1.93 4.17
N PHE A 6 15.51 1.50 4.33
CA PHE A 6 14.31 2.32 4.53
C PHE A 6 13.37 1.68 5.55
N ASP A 7 12.44 2.45 6.05
CA ASP A 7 11.41 1.97 6.96
C ASP A 7 10.14 1.60 6.21
N THR A 8 9.52 0.47 6.56
CA THR A 8 8.29 -0.01 5.92
C THR A 8 7.14 -0.01 6.91
N TYR A 9 6.06 0.68 6.55
CA TYR A 9 4.83 0.77 7.35
C TYR A 9 3.65 0.22 6.56
N VAL A 10 2.73 -0.46 7.25
CA VAL A 10 1.57 -1.10 6.61
C VAL A 10 0.29 -0.81 7.35
N ALA A 11 -0.70 -0.30 6.63
CA ALA A 11 -2.09 -0.26 7.06
C ALA A 11 -2.89 -1.36 6.35
N SER A 12 -3.36 -2.36 7.11
CA SER A 12 -4.02 -3.54 6.56
C SER A 12 -5.18 -3.97 7.44
N HIS A 13 -6.36 -4.18 6.83
CA HIS A 13 -7.51 -4.73 7.54
C HIS A 13 -7.46 -6.26 7.60
N ASP A 14 -7.35 -6.90 6.43
CA ASP A 14 -7.46 -8.36 6.26
C ASP A 14 -6.10 -9.07 6.08
N GLY A 15 -4.98 -8.35 6.30
CA GLY A 15 -3.63 -8.91 6.16
C GLY A 15 -3.07 -8.90 4.73
N HIS A 16 -3.88 -8.57 3.70
CA HIS A 16 -3.41 -8.64 2.31
C HIS A 16 -2.31 -7.60 2.00
N SER A 17 -2.44 -6.37 2.50
CA SER A 17 -1.37 -5.36 2.35
C SER A 17 -0.08 -5.75 3.06
N LEU A 18 -0.15 -6.52 4.16
CA LEU A 18 1.04 -7.09 4.81
C LEU A 18 1.74 -8.10 3.90
N ARG A 19 0.98 -8.97 3.19
CA ARG A 19 1.55 -9.91 2.21
C ARG A 19 2.25 -9.18 1.05
N ILE A 20 1.66 -8.08 0.56
CA ILE A 20 2.28 -7.26 -0.48
C ILE A 20 3.58 -6.64 0.02
N ALA A 21 3.59 -6.06 1.23
CA ALA A 21 4.82 -5.51 1.84
C ALA A 21 5.88 -6.58 2.05
N ALA A 22 5.51 -7.75 2.61
CA ALA A 22 6.40 -8.89 2.79
C ALA A 22 7.03 -9.34 1.46
N ARG A 23 6.22 -9.44 0.39
CA ARG A 23 6.73 -9.77 -0.96
C ARG A 23 7.73 -8.74 -1.48
N MET A 24 7.46 -7.42 -1.28
CA MET A 24 8.39 -6.36 -1.67
C MET A 24 9.72 -6.47 -0.90
N LEU A 25 9.65 -6.70 0.41
CA LEU A 25 10.84 -6.88 1.23
C LEU A 25 11.63 -8.12 0.83
N ALA A 26 10.96 -9.28 0.66
CA ALA A 26 11.59 -10.51 0.19
C ALA A 26 12.27 -10.34 -1.16
N ARG A 27 11.61 -9.64 -2.11
CA ARG A 27 12.18 -9.34 -3.43
C ARG A 27 13.51 -8.58 -3.34
N LEU A 28 13.65 -7.72 -2.33
CA LEU A 28 14.86 -6.95 -2.07
C LEU A 28 15.86 -7.68 -1.15
N GLY A 29 15.65 -8.94 -0.79
CA GLY A 29 16.50 -9.69 0.13
C GLY A 29 16.43 -9.19 1.57
N LEU A 30 15.35 -8.50 1.95
CA LEU A 30 15.09 -7.99 3.29
C LEU A 30 14.16 -8.94 4.07
N PRO A 31 14.17 -8.90 5.43
CA PRO A 31 13.27 -9.70 6.23
C PRO A 31 11.80 -9.42 5.90
N GLU A 32 11.02 -10.46 5.59
CA GLU A 32 9.60 -10.35 5.24
C GLU A 32 8.74 -9.77 6.37
N ASP A 33 9.15 -9.96 7.61
CA ASP A 33 8.53 -9.42 8.82
C ASP A 33 9.03 -8.01 9.19
N GLY A 34 9.90 -7.42 8.37
CA GLY A 34 10.46 -6.08 8.59
C GLY A 34 9.47 -4.92 8.46
N ALA A 35 8.22 -5.19 8.05
CA ALA A 35 7.19 -4.18 7.93
C ALA A 35 6.46 -3.95 9.26
N GLN A 36 6.43 -2.70 9.74
CA GLN A 36 5.67 -2.32 10.93
C GLN A 36 4.21 -2.10 10.57
N ARG A 37 3.30 -2.89 11.18
CA ARG A 37 1.86 -2.64 11.06
C ARG A 37 1.48 -1.39 11.85
N LEU A 38 0.75 -0.49 11.18
CA LEU A 38 0.23 0.73 11.80
C LEU A 38 -0.96 0.41 12.73
N GLY A 39 -1.02 1.13 13.84
CA GLY A 39 -2.13 1.15 14.77
C GLY A 39 -2.83 2.53 14.79
N ALA A 40 -3.71 2.74 15.76
CA ALA A 40 -4.46 3.98 15.90
C ALA A 40 -3.55 5.21 16.14
N THR A 41 -2.42 5.01 16.82
CA THR A 41 -1.41 6.06 17.03
C THR A 41 -0.25 5.83 16.06
N PRO A 42 0.09 6.80 15.21
CA PRO A 42 1.23 6.65 14.31
C PRO A 42 2.54 6.55 15.10
N PRO A 43 3.49 5.69 14.65
CA PRO A 43 4.82 5.62 15.25
C PRO A 43 5.62 6.91 14.98
N ALA A 44 6.69 7.11 15.74
CA ALA A 44 7.67 8.14 15.43
C ALA A 44 8.35 7.82 14.10
N ILE A 45 8.37 8.79 13.19
CA ILE A 45 8.99 8.66 11.87
C ILE A 45 10.42 9.18 11.95
N ASN A 46 11.39 8.37 11.54
CA ASN A 46 12.79 8.80 11.46
C ASN A 46 13.01 9.65 10.20
N PRO A 47 13.31 10.96 10.32
CA PRO A 47 13.47 11.84 9.16
C PRO A 47 14.72 11.53 8.32
N ALA A 48 15.65 10.74 8.85
CA ALA A 48 16.87 10.33 8.14
C ALA A 48 16.72 9.06 7.29
N ARG A 49 15.54 8.42 7.31
CA ARG A 49 15.31 7.16 6.61
C ARG A 49 14.12 7.28 5.64
N PRO A 50 14.28 6.87 4.37
CA PRO A 50 13.17 6.79 3.44
C PRO A 50 12.03 5.92 3.99
N VAL A 51 10.82 6.17 3.53
CA VAL A 51 9.61 5.50 4.00
C VAL A 51 8.89 4.81 2.86
N LEU A 52 8.60 3.51 3.00
CA LEU A 52 7.61 2.80 2.21
C LEU A 52 6.32 2.67 3.03
N LEU A 53 5.22 3.22 2.54
CA LEU A 53 3.89 3.01 3.11
C LEU A 53 3.05 2.13 2.17
N VAL A 54 2.59 0.98 2.66
CA VAL A 54 1.63 0.10 1.96
C VAL A 54 0.28 0.20 2.66
N ALA A 55 -0.72 0.81 2.00
CA ALA A 55 -1.97 1.19 2.63
C ALA A 55 -3.20 0.63 1.91
N ALA A 56 -4.01 -0.13 2.63
CA ALA A 56 -5.30 -0.60 2.14
C ALA A 56 -6.33 0.54 2.05
N VAL A 57 -7.21 0.43 1.06
CA VAL A 57 -8.38 1.30 0.90
C VAL A 57 -9.64 0.55 1.34
N ARG A 58 -10.47 1.22 2.13
CA ARG A 58 -11.80 0.77 2.51
C ARG A 58 -12.78 1.93 2.49
N TYR A 59 -13.99 1.72 1.98
CA TYR A 59 -15.03 2.76 1.85
C TYR A 59 -14.54 4.04 1.15
N GLY A 60 -13.75 3.88 0.09
CA GLY A 60 -13.28 5.02 -0.72
C GLY A 60 -12.15 5.85 -0.12
N ASN A 61 -11.55 5.41 0.98
CA ASN A 61 -10.41 6.06 1.63
C ASN A 61 -9.35 5.04 2.05
N HIS A 62 -8.10 5.49 2.17
CA HIS A 62 -7.11 4.71 2.92
C HIS A 62 -7.57 4.54 4.37
N LEU A 63 -7.16 3.45 4.99
CA LEU A 63 -7.53 3.14 6.38
C LEU A 63 -7.17 4.32 7.33
N PRO A 64 -7.91 4.50 8.44
CA PRO A 64 -7.67 5.61 9.37
C PRO A 64 -6.24 5.69 9.88
N GLU A 65 -5.60 4.55 10.18
CA GLU A 65 -4.22 4.47 10.63
C GLU A 65 -3.21 4.94 9.57
N ALA A 66 -3.47 4.68 8.28
CA ALA A 66 -2.65 5.21 7.19
C ALA A 66 -2.79 6.72 7.06
N ARG A 67 -4.01 7.24 7.21
CA ARG A 67 -4.26 8.70 7.16
C ARG A 67 -3.60 9.41 8.34
N ALA A 68 -3.74 8.89 9.56
CA ALA A 68 -3.07 9.44 10.73
C ALA A 68 -1.53 9.42 10.58
N PHE A 69 -0.98 8.36 9.98
CA PHE A 69 0.44 8.29 9.65
C PHE A 69 0.85 9.37 8.64
N LEU A 70 0.07 9.56 7.58
CA LEU A 70 0.33 10.59 6.56
C LEU A 70 0.19 12.01 7.09
N ASP A 71 -0.75 12.25 8.04
CA ASP A 71 -0.85 13.54 8.76
C ASP A 71 0.42 13.81 9.58
N ALA A 72 0.90 12.79 10.32
CA ALA A 72 2.14 12.92 11.10
C ALA A 72 3.37 13.10 10.20
N TYR A 73 3.43 12.38 9.08
CA TYR A 73 4.49 12.50 8.07
C TYR A 73 4.52 13.91 7.45
N ALA A 74 3.36 14.44 7.05
CA ALA A 74 3.25 15.76 6.44
C ALA A 74 3.56 16.91 7.42
N ALA A 75 3.41 16.68 8.73
CA ALA A 75 3.75 17.65 9.78
C ALA A 75 5.27 17.72 10.07
N LEU A 76 6.09 16.82 9.53
CA LEU A 76 7.54 16.86 9.72
C LEU A 76 8.14 18.10 9.05
N PRO A 77 9.08 18.80 9.71
CA PRO A 77 9.76 19.96 9.11
C PRO A 77 10.54 19.61 7.84
N SER A 78 11.07 18.39 7.75
CA SER A 78 11.78 17.84 6.61
C SER A 78 11.41 16.37 6.45
N PRO A 79 10.29 16.08 5.75
CA PRO A 79 9.86 14.70 5.54
C PRO A 79 10.88 13.91 4.71
N PRO A 80 11.18 12.65 5.07
CA PRO A 80 12.07 11.80 4.28
C PRO A 80 11.43 11.41 2.94
N PRO A 81 12.19 10.87 1.96
CA PRO A 81 11.59 10.33 0.74
C PRO A 81 10.48 9.31 1.04
N LEU A 82 9.33 9.44 0.36
CA LEU A 82 8.16 8.57 0.55
C LEU A 82 7.85 7.80 -0.72
N ALA A 83 7.75 6.47 -0.62
CA ALA A 83 7.08 5.63 -1.60
C ALA A 83 5.70 5.22 -1.06
N LEU A 84 4.66 5.33 -1.89
CA LEU A 84 3.28 5.07 -1.50
C LEU A 84 2.66 3.97 -2.35
N ALA A 85 2.34 2.84 -1.74
CA ALA A 85 1.64 1.71 -2.34
C ALA A 85 0.19 1.67 -1.84
N SER A 86 -0.78 1.87 -2.73
CA SER A 86 -2.22 1.80 -2.40
C SER A 86 -2.78 0.44 -2.78
N VAL A 87 -3.40 -0.27 -1.85
CA VAL A 87 -4.02 -1.57 -2.12
C VAL A 87 -5.54 -1.43 -2.14
N ASN A 88 -6.13 -1.65 -3.30
CA ASN A 88 -7.56 -1.43 -3.49
C ASN A 88 -8.15 -2.27 -4.64
N LEU A 89 -9.47 -2.49 -4.63
CA LEU A 89 -10.15 -3.32 -5.64
C LEU A 89 -10.24 -2.65 -7.02
N THR A 90 -10.15 -1.32 -7.13
CA THR A 90 -10.24 -0.65 -8.44
C THR A 90 -8.95 -0.79 -9.24
N ALA A 91 -7.81 -0.98 -8.59
CA ALA A 91 -6.51 -1.18 -9.23
C ALA A 91 -6.35 -2.56 -9.91
N ARG A 92 -7.42 -3.41 -9.91
CA ARG A 92 -7.50 -4.57 -10.80
C ARG A 92 -7.53 -4.17 -12.28
N LYS A 93 -7.85 -2.90 -12.56
CA LYS A 93 -7.84 -2.32 -13.90
C LYS A 93 -6.52 -1.61 -14.14
N PRO A 94 -5.78 -1.92 -15.24
CA PRO A 94 -4.47 -1.32 -15.53
C PRO A 94 -4.49 0.22 -15.52
N GLU A 95 -5.58 0.82 -16.04
CA GLU A 95 -5.80 2.28 -16.07
C GLU A 95 -6.11 2.92 -14.70
N ARG A 96 -5.90 2.19 -13.60
CA ARG A 96 -6.14 2.65 -12.22
C ARG A 96 -4.94 2.41 -11.31
N GLN A 97 -3.76 2.17 -11.88
CA GLN A 97 -2.59 1.73 -11.12
C GLN A 97 -1.54 2.81 -10.90
N THR A 98 -1.47 3.82 -11.74
CA THR A 98 -0.49 4.92 -11.57
C THR A 98 -0.99 5.98 -10.58
N ALA A 99 -0.10 6.86 -10.14
CA ALA A 99 -0.44 7.97 -9.26
C ALA A 99 -1.46 8.93 -9.89
N GLU A 100 -1.38 9.12 -11.22
CA GLU A 100 -2.24 10.01 -12.01
C GLU A 100 -3.61 9.39 -12.29
N GLU A 101 -3.71 8.08 -12.30
CA GLU A 101 -4.93 7.35 -12.67
C GLU A 101 -5.72 6.87 -11.44
N SER A 102 -5.03 6.55 -10.34
CA SER A 102 -5.66 6.09 -9.10
C SER A 102 -6.31 7.24 -8.34
N ALA A 103 -7.64 7.22 -8.24
CA ALA A 103 -8.40 8.21 -7.47
C ALA A 103 -7.97 8.25 -5.99
N TYR A 104 -7.58 7.12 -5.43
CA TYR A 104 -7.17 7.02 -4.01
C TYR A 104 -5.78 7.58 -3.78
N LEU A 105 -4.82 7.33 -4.67
CA LEU A 105 -3.49 7.95 -4.62
C LEU A 105 -3.61 9.46 -4.79
N LYS A 106 -4.32 9.93 -5.82
CA LYS A 106 -4.56 11.38 -6.02
C LYS A 106 -5.17 12.05 -4.81
N LYS A 107 -6.18 11.41 -4.20
CA LYS A 107 -6.85 11.93 -3.02
C LYS A 107 -5.89 12.09 -1.84
N SER A 108 -5.10 11.05 -1.53
CA SER A 108 -4.13 11.11 -0.43
C SER A 108 -2.99 12.09 -0.70
N ILE A 109 -2.42 12.07 -1.90
CA ILE A 109 -1.35 12.99 -2.29
C ILE A 109 -1.81 14.44 -2.12
N LYS A 110 -3.00 14.77 -2.63
CA LYS A 110 -3.56 16.13 -2.52
C LYS A 110 -3.90 16.50 -1.07
N ALA A 111 -4.55 15.58 -0.33
CA ALA A 111 -5.04 15.88 1.02
C ALA A 111 -3.92 16.18 2.00
N HIS A 112 -2.77 15.51 1.88
CA HIS A 112 -1.62 15.67 2.78
C HIS A 112 -0.46 16.46 2.16
N GLY A 113 -0.61 17.00 0.93
CA GLY A 113 0.45 17.77 0.26
C GLY A 113 1.70 16.93 -0.05
N LEU A 114 1.54 15.64 -0.34
CA LEU A 114 2.65 14.70 -0.51
C LEU A 114 3.37 14.90 -1.85
N GLN A 115 4.66 14.58 -1.85
CA GLN A 115 5.50 14.48 -3.06
C GLN A 115 6.21 13.11 -3.05
N PRO A 116 5.49 12.01 -3.29
CA PRO A 116 6.10 10.69 -3.24
C PRO A 116 7.12 10.53 -4.37
N VAL A 117 8.27 9.93 -4.05
CA VAL A 117 9.31 9.59 -5.04
C VAL A 117 8.90 8.40 -5.91
N ALA A 118 7.98 7.58 -5.42
CA ALA A 118 7.33 6.51 -6.17
C ALA A 118 5.91 6.32 -5.63
N ALA A 119 4.93 6.06 -6.51
CA ALA A 119 3.57 5.75 -6.09
C ALA A 119 2.91 4.77 -7.06
N ARG A 120 2.28 3.72 -6.52
CA ARG A 120 1.61 2.67 -7.30
C ARG A 120 0.37 2.16 -6.57
N ALA A 121 -0.68 1.82 -7.32
CA ALA A 121 -1.86 1.14 -6.79
C ALA A 121 -1.87 -0.31 -7.26
N PHE A 122 -2.10 -1.23 -6.32
CA PHE A 122 -2.16 -2.67 -6.55
C PHE A 122 -3.58 -3.19 -6.35
N GLY A 123 -3.97 -4.15 -7.18
CA GLY A 123 -5.19 -4.91 -7.00
C GLY A 123 -5.21 -5.60 -5.64
N GLY A 124 -6.30 -5.42 -4.89
CA GLY A 124 -6.49 -6.09 -3.61
C GLY A 124 -7.09 -7.48 -3.75
N LYS A 125 -7.44 -8.08 -2.63
CA LYS A 125 -8.19 -9.33 -2.55
C LYS A 125 -9.65 -9.05 -2.20
N LEU A 126 -10.57 -9.60 -2.98
CA LEU A 126 -11.98 -9.67 -2.68
C LEU A 126 -12.25 -10.99 -1.94
N ASP A 127 -12.78 -10.93 -0.74
CA ASP A 127 -13.04 -12.11 0.09
C ASP A 127 -14.41 -11.94 0.76
N TYR A 128 -15.48 -12.15 -0.02
CA TYR A 128 -16.86 -11.95 0.46
C TYR A 128 -17.21 -12.71 1.75
N PRO A 129 -16.75 -13.95 1.97
CA PRO A 129 -17.01 -14.68 3.22
C PRO A 129 -16.51 -13.97 4.47
N LYS A 130 -15.45 -13.15 4.37
CA LYS A 130 -14.89 -12.41 5.51
C LYS A 130 -15.61 -11.10 5.81
N TYR A 131 -16.50 -10.65 4.93
CA TYR A 131 -17.19 -9.38 5.09
C TYR A 131 -18.48 -9.57 5.90
N GLY A 132 -18.73 -8.66 6.87
CA GLY A 132 -20.01 -8.55 7.53
C GLY A 132 -21.13 -8.20 6.55
N PHE A 133 -22.39 -8.33 6.99
CA PHE A 133 -23.55 -8.12 6.12
C PHE A 133 -23.52 -6.75 5.41
N PHE A 134 -23.29 -5.67 6.14
CA PHE A 134 -23.25 -4.32 5.57
C PHE A 134 -22.07 -4.12 4.61
N ASP A 135 -20.88 -4.58 4.98
CA ASP A 135 -19.68 -4.51 4.15
C ASP A 135 -19.90 -5.24 2.82
N ARG A 136 -20.51 -6.41 2.88
CA ARG A 136 -20.86 -7.22 1.69
C ARG A 136 -21.76 -6.46 0.73
N GLN A 137 -22.77 -5.73 1.23
CA GLN A 137 -23.67 -4.96 0.38
C GLN A 137 -22.95 -3.77 -0.28
N ILE A 138 -22.13 -3.04 0.47
CA ILE A 138 -21.35 -1.91 -0.04
C ILE A 138 -20.36 -2.39 -1.12
N ILE A 139 -19.65 -3.48 -0.86
CA ILE A 139 -18.68 -4.05 -1.81
C ILE A 139 -19.40 -4.57 -3.05
N ARG A 140 -20.54 -5.24 -2.92
CA ARG A 140 -21.38 -5.66 -4.06
C ARG A 140 -21.77 -4.48 -4.94
N LEU A 141 -22.19 -3.35 -4.33
CA LEU A 141 -22.52 -2.12 -5.07
C LEU A 141 -21.30 -1.58 -5.82
N ILE A 142 -20.13 -1.51 -5.16
CA ILE A 142 -18.88 -1.07 -5.80
C ILE A 142 -18.52 -2.00 -6.96
N MET A 143 -18.61 -3.30 -6.76
CA MET A 143 -18.29 -4.29 -7.79
C MET A 143 -19.27 -4.23 -8.95
N TRP A 144 -20.57 -3.99 -8.69
CA TRP A 144 -21.58 -3.78 -9.72
C TRP A 144 -21.27 -2.54 -10.59
N ILE A 145 -20.99 -1.39 -9.97
CA ILE A 145 -20.63 -0.14 -10.67
C ILE A 145 -19.34 -0.30 -11.48
N THR A 146 -18.39 -1.11 -10.99
CA THR A 146 -17.06 -1.24 -11.57
C THR A 146 -16.88 -2.51 -12.43
N GLY A 147 -17.95 -3.31 -12.61
CA GLY A 147 -17.96 -4.51 -13.47
C GLY A 147 -17.19 -5.70 -12.87
N GLY A 148 -17.27 -5.89 -11.55
CA GLY A 148 -16.72 -7.06 -10.86
C GLY A 148 -17.78 -8.05 -10.38
N PRO A 149 -17.40 -9.18 -9.74
CA PRO A 149 -18.34 -10.18 -9.23
C PRO A 149 -19.21 -9.61 -8.10
N THR A 150 -20.53 -9.88 -8.18
CA THR A 150 -21.55 -9.38 -7.24
C THR A 150 -22.27 -10.50 -6.48
N ASP A 151 -21.81 -11.73 -6.60
CA ASP A 151 -22.48 -12.94 -6.05
C ASP A 151 -22.50 -13.00 -4.52
N GLY A 152 -21.63 -12.23 -3.85
CA GLY A 152 -21.52 -12.21 -2.40
C GLY A 152 -20.83 -13.43 -1.78
N THR A 153 -20.23 -14.29 -2.61
CA THR A 153 -19.57 -15.55 -2.19
C THR A 153 -18.16 -15.71 -2.75
N SER A 154 -17.83 -15.02 -3.84
CA SER A 154 -16.52 -15.13 -4.51
C SER A 154 -15.36 -14.71 -3.63
N VAL A 155 -14.24 -15.44 -3.79
CA VAL A 155 -12.92 -15.09 -3.28
C VAL A 155 -12.02 -14.90 -4.49
N VAL A 156 -11.59 -13.66 -4.76
CA VAL A 156 -10.77 -13.35 -5.94
C VAL A 156 -9.60 -12.46 -5.51
N GLU A 157 -8.40 -12.86 -5.88
CA GLU A 157 -7.19 -12.05 -5.70
C GLU A 157 -6.84 -11.39 -7.04
N TYR A 158 -6.76 -10.06 -7.02
CA TYR A 158 -6.46 -9.23 -8.20
C TYR A 158 -5.04 -8.69 -8.22
N THR A 159 -4.20 -9.11 -7.29
CA THR A 159 -2.82 -8.64 -7.18
C THR A 159 -1.98 -9.19 -8.33
N ASP A 160 -1.42 -8.31 -9.13
CA ASP A 160 -0.35 -8.63 -10.08
C ASP A 160 0.98 -8.65 -9.29
N TRP A 161 1.44 -9.85 -8.97
CA TRP A 161 2.66 -10.04 -8.19
C TRP A 161 3.92 -9.65 -8.96
N ASP A 162 3.91 -9.73 -10.29
CA ASP A 162 5.03 -9.26 -11.12
C ASP A 162 5.12 -7.73 -11.08
N ASP A 163 3.98 -7.03 -11.01
CA ASP A 163 3.94 -5.58 -10.83
C ASP A 163 4.42 -5.17 -9.43
N VAL A 164 4.08 -5.95 -8.40
CA VAL A 164 4.61 -5.77 -7.04
C VAL A 164 6.13 -5.91 -7.03
N ASP A 165 6.68 -6.93 -7.71
CA ASP A 165 8.12 -7.16 -7.80
C ASP A 165 8.82 -6.02 -8.57
N ARG A 166 8.26 -5.57 -9.71
CA ARG A 166 8.81 -4.43 -10.47
C ARG A 166 8.84 -3.15 -9.66
N PHE A 167 7.78 -2.89 -8.88
CA PHE A 167 7.75 -1.73 -8.00
C PHE A 167 8.80 -1.84 -6.89
N ALA A 168 8.93 -3.00 -6.27
CA ALA A 168 9.97 -3.26 -5.27
C ALA A 168 11.36 -3.01 -5.84
N ASP A 169 11.67 -3.56 -7.04
CA ASP A 169 12.96 -3.38 -7.72
C ASP A 169 13.29 -1.90 -8.00
N SER A 170 12.28 -1.04 -8.13
CA SER A 170 12.45 0.40 -8.36
C SER A 170 12.75 1.22 -7.10
N LEU A 171 12.43 0.70 -5.90
CA LEU A 171 12.50 1.45 -4.65
C LEU A 171 13.91 1.92 -4.28
N PRO A 172 14.99 1.09 -4.38
CA PRO A 172 16.33 1.54 -4.03
C PRO A 172 16.75 2.78 -4.83
N ALA A 173 16.55 2.77 -6.14
CA ALA A 173 16.86 3.91 -6.99
C ALA A 173 15.98 5.13 -6.68
N ALA A 174 14.68 4.93 -6.43
CA ALA A 174 13.75 6.01 -6.07
C ALA A 174 14.11 6.68 -4.73
N PHE A 175 14.61 5.91 -3.78
CA PHE A 175 15.05 6.40 -2.48
C PHE A 175 16.48 6.94 -2.48
N GLY A 176 17.27 6.71 -3.55
CA GLY A 176 18.69 7.04 -3.60
C GLY A 176 19.53 6.23 -2.62
N VAL A 177 19.16 4.97 -2.36
CA VAL A 177 19.89 4.04 -1.49
C VAL A 177 20.47 2.89 -2.31
N ASP A 178 21.54 2.27 -1.79
CA ASP A 178 22.14 1.10 -2.42
C ASP A 178 21.14 -0.08 -2.38
N GLN A 179 21.13 -0.86 -3.47
CA GLN A 179 20.32 -2.08 -3.51
C GLN A 179 20.87 -3.06 -2.45
N PRO A 180 20.02 -3.58 -1.56
CA PRO A 180 20.45 -4.61 -0.62
C PRO A 180 21.08 -5.77 -1.40
N ALA A 181 22.23 -6.28 -0.91
CA ALA A 181 22.86 -7.43 -1.53
C ALA A 181 21.90 -8.61 -1.54
N ALA A 182 21.64 -9.16 -2.72
CA ALA A 182 20.81 -10.37 -2.83
C ALA A 182 21.42 -11.45 -1.92
N ALA A 183 20.59 -12.01 -1.05
CA ALA A 183 20.99 -13.17 -0.26
C ALA A 183 21.26 -14.32 -1.25
N GLY A 184 22.55 -14.71 -1.37
CA GLY A 184 23.00 -15.85 -2.18
C GLY A 184 22.61 -17.19 -1.56
#